data_2aeef203b4997079aa3b9f24cd2b59e6
#
_entry.id   2aeef203b4997079aa3b9f24cd2b59e6
#
_cell.length_a   1.000
_cell.length_b   1.000
_cell.length_c   1.000
_cell.angle_alpha   90.00
_cell.angle_beta   90.00
_cell.angle_gamma   90.00
#
_symmetry.space_group_name_H-M   'P 1'
#
loop_
_entity.id
_entity.type
_entity.pdbx_description
1 polymer ?
#
loop_
_entity_poly.entity_id
_entity_poly.type
_entity_poly.pdbx_seq_one_letter_code
_entity_poly.pdbx_strand_id
1 'polypeptide(L)'
;MLAELTVGRRTHLAAVGAYKTNSKSWTFAGVLGVLSGFMIMGFYPVVGGWSMAYIVKSFTGLLSNPAAVGDAFGAFIGDPIQPLIWTVLYMLINVYIVARGVTKGIETAGKILMPMLFGLLIIIIIKGLTLPGSSAGLSF
;
A
#
# COMPACT_ATOMS: atom_id res chain seq x y z
N MET A 1 -5.89 5.02 16.98
CA MET A 1 -4.45 4.72 17.11
C MET A 1 -3.94 4.75 18.54
N LEU A 2 -3.94 5.91 19.27
CA LEU A 2 -3.39 5.95 20.65
C LEU A 2 -4.06 4.95 21.60
N ALA A 3 -5.38 4.85 21.59
CA ALA A 3 -6.12 3.91 22.42
C ALA A 3 -5.76 2.44 22.12
N GLU A 4 -5.64 2.08 20.87
CA GLU A 4 -5.26 0.73 20.43
C GLU A 4 -3.82 0.38 20.83
N LEU A 5 -2.89 1.34 20.67
CA LEU A 5 -1.51 1.18 21.12
C LEU A 5 -1.43 1.01 22.64
N THR A 6 -2.25 1.75 23.39
CA THR A 6 -2.30 1.65 24.86
C THR A 6 -2.84 0.29 25.30
N VAL A 7 -3.91 -0.18 24.68
CA VAL A 7 -4.49 -1.51 24.95
C VAL A 7 -3.51 -2.62 24.60
N GLY A 8 -2.88 -2.55 23.42
CA GLY A 8 -1.89 -3.53 22.98
C GLY A 8 -0.66 -3.57 23.92
N ARG A 9 -0.15 -2.40 24.32
CA ARG A 9 1.01 -2.28 25.21
C ARG A 9 0.72 -2.77 26.63
N ARG A 10 -0.51 -2.60 27.10
CA ARG A 10 -0.95 -3.05 28.44
C ARG A 10 -1.16 -4.56 28.50
N THR A 11 -1.68 -5.16 27.42
CA THR A 11 -2.09 -6.57 27.44
C THR A 11 -1.04 -7.50 26.85
N HIS A 12 -0.16 -7.02 25.97
CA HIS A 12 0.80 -7.80 25.20
C HIS A 12 0.13 -8.94 24.39
N LEU A 13 -1.16 -8.81 24.07
CA LEU A 13 -1.96 -9.79 23.37
C LEU A 13 -2.34 -9.27 21.98
N ALA A 14 -2.66 -10.21 21.07
CA ALA A 14 -3.27 -9.88 19.79
C ALA A 14 -4.65 -9.24 19.97
N ALA A 15 -5.17 -8.58 18.94
CA ALA A 15 -6.37 -7.74 19.01
C ALA A 15 -7.54 -8.38 19.77
N VAL A 16 -7.94 -9.61 19.42
CA VAL A 16 -9.05 -10.31 20.07
C VAL A 16 -8.78 -10.53 21.56
N GLY A 17 -7.57 -10.99 21.92
CA GLY A 17 -7.17 -11.22 23.30
C GLY A 17 -7.13 -9.92 24.11
N ALA A 18 -6.62 -8.86 23.53
CA ALA A 18 -6.51 -7.54 24.16
C ALA A 18 -7.88 -6.94 24.52
N TYR A 19 -8.85 -7.04 23.61
CA TYR A 19 -10.23 -6.61 23.88
C TYR A 19 -10.92 -7.50 24.91
N LYS A 20 -10.76 -8.83 24.80
CA LYS A 20 -11.34 -9.80 25.75
C LYS A 20 -10.88 -9.58 27.18
N THR A 21 -9.62 -9.24 27.39
CA THR A 21 -9.04 -8.98 28.72
C THR A 21 -9.60 -7.69 29.33
N ASN A 22 -9.90 -6.69 28.50
CA ASN A 22 -10.46 -5.43 28.98
C ASN A 22 -11.97 -5.53 29.26
N SER A 23 -12.73 -6.22 28.39
CA SER A 23 -14.16 -6.47 28.58
C SER A 23 -14.61 -7.59 27.64
N LYS A 24 -15.29 -8.59 28.19
CA LYS A 24 -15.86 -9.70 27.40
C LYS A 24 -16.85 -9.23 26.35
N SER A 25 -17.64 -8.20 26.65
CA SER A 25 -18.62 -7.63 25.72
C SER A 25 -17.98 -6.97 24.50
N TRP A 26 -16.71 -6.53 24.58
CA TRP A 26 -16.02 -5.88 23.46
C TRP A 26 -15.13 -6.83 22.66
N THR A 27 -15.17 -8.13 22.93
CA THR A 27 -14.41 -9.13 22.18
C THR A 27 -14.76 -9.09 20.69
N PHE A 28 -16.02 -8.81 20.34
CA PHE A 28 -16.47 -8.72 18.94
C PHE A 28 -15.71 -7.61 18.17
N ALA A 29 -15.37 -6.51 18.83
CA ALA A 29 -14.61 -5.42 18.18
C ALA A 29 -13.21 -5.89 17.77
N GLY A 30 -12.57 -6.72 18.60
CA GLY A 30 -11.30 -7.35 18.24
C GLY A 30 -11.42 -8.32 17.06
N VAL A 31 -12.51 -9.09 17.00
CA VAL A 31 -12.79 -9.99 15.86
C VAL A 31 -13.05 -9.20 14.58
N LEU A 32 -13.85 -8.12 14.64
CA LEU A 32 -14.11 -7.25 13.50
C LEU A 32 -12.82 -6.60 12.98
N GLY A 33 -11.92 -6.19 13.88
CA GLY A 33 -10.61 -5.65 13.52
C GLY A 33 -9.76 -6.65 12.75
N VAL A 34 -9.71 -7.91 13.20
CA VAL A 34 -8.99 -8.99 12.49
C VAL A 34 -9.63 -9.30 11.15
N LEU A 35 -10.97 -9.38 11.09
CA LEU A 35 -11.70 -9.61 9.85
C LEU A 35 -11.48 -8.50 8.82
N SER A 36 -11.53 -7.24 9.27
CA SER A 36 -11.23 -6.07 8.44
C SER A 36 -9.81 -6.15 7.86
N GLY A 37 -8.81 -6.45 8.70
CA GLY A 37 -7.44 -6.65 8.25
C GLY A 37 -7.31 -7.76 7.22
N PHE A 38 -8.02 -8.87 7.41
CA PHE A 38 -8.04 -9.99 6.47
C PHE A 38 -8.66 -9.59 5.11
N MET A 39 -9.76 -8.85 5.11
CA MET A 39 -10.39 -8.36 3.88
C MET A 39 -9.49 -7.38 3.14
N ILE A 40 -8.83 -6.46 3.86
CA ILE A 40 -7.87 -5.54 3.27
C ILE A 40 -6.70 -6.32 2.64
N MET A 41 -6.21 -7.35 3.31
CA MET A 41 -5.13 -8.18 2.81
C MET A 41 -5.50 -8.97 1.55
N GLY A 42 -6.79 -9.26 1.32
CA GLY A 42 -7.28 -9.86 0.07
C GLY A 42 -7.20 -8.93 -1.13
N PHE A 43 -7.39 -7.62 -0.92
CA PHE A 43 -7.44 -6.62 -1.99
C PHE A 43 -6.10 -5.89 -2.22
N TYR A 44 -5.46 -5.46 -1.16
CA TYR A 44 -4.27 -4.60 -1.21
C TYR A 44 -3.07 -5.19 -2.00
N PRO A 45 -2.75 -6.49 -1.85
CA PRO A 45 -1.64 -7.07 -2.61
C PRO A 45 -1.87 -7.08 -4.12
N VAL A 46 -3.12 -7.18 -4.57
CA VAL A 46 -3.47 -7.13 -5.99
C VAL A 46 -3.17 -5.74 -6.55
N VAL A 47 -3.64 -4.69 -5.88
CA VAL A 47 -3.37 -3.30 -6.27
C VAL A 47 -1.88 -2.97 -6.16
N GLY A 48 -1.20 -3.49 -5.12
CA GLY A 48 0.26 -3.37 -4.97
C GLY A 48 1.01 -4.02 -6.13
N GLY A 49 0.58 -5.21 -6.57
CA GLY A 49 1.11 -5.89 -7.74
C GLY A 49 0.90 -5.09 -9.03
N TRP A 50 -0.28 -4.51 -9.24
CA TRP A 50 -0.54 -3.62 -10.37
C TRP A 50 0.39 -2.40 -10.36
N SER A 51 0.55 -1.77 -9.22
CA SER A 51 1.46 -0.62 -9.08
C SER A 51 2.89 -0.99 -9.45
N MET A 52 3.40 -2.14 -9.01
CA MET A 52 4.72 -2.64 -9.40
C MET A 52 4.83 -2.90 -10.91
N ALA A 53 3.81 -3.52 -11.51
CA ALA A 53 3.77 -3.75 -12.95
C ALA A 53 3.87 -2.44 -13.74
N TYR A 54 3.13 -1.42 -13.29
CA TYR A 54 3.13 -0.11 -13.95
C TYR A 54 4.41 0.67 -13.77
N ILE A 55 5.10 0.53 -12.63
CA ILE A 55 6.45 1.09 -12.46
C ILE A 55 7.38 0.54 -13.57
N VAL A 56 7.39 -0.77 -13.77
CA VAL A 56 8.24 -1.38 -14.79
C VAL A 56 7.78 -1.00 -16.22
N LYS A 57 6.48 -1.03 -16.48
CA LYS A 57 5.92 -0.63 -17.79
C LYS A 57 6.19 0.85 -18.11
N SER A 58 6.31 1.71 -17.12
CA SER A 58 6.67 3.13 -17.32
C SER A 58 8.05 3.30 -17.95
N PHE A 59 8.99 2.42 -17.64
CA PHE A 59 10.33 2.43 -18.26
C PHE A 59 10.33 1.87 -19.69
N THR A 60 9.31 1.16 -20.10
CA THR A 60 9.22 0.58 -21.46
C THR A 60 8.58 1.53 -22.49
N GLY A 61 8.38 2.80 -22.16
CA GLY A 61 7.84 3.81 -23.06
C GLY A 61 6.31 3.81 -23.17
N LEU A 62 5.58 3.05 -22.37
CA LEU A 62 4.11 3.03 -22.34
C LEU A 62 3.52 4.43 -22.10
N LEU A 63 4.17 5.26 -21.29
CA LEU A 63 3.72 6.62 -20.96
C LEU A 63 3.92 7.63 -22.09
N SER A 64 4.62 7.28 -23.16
CA SER A 64 4.85 8.16 -24.29
C SER A 64 3.59 8.37 -25.15
N ASN A 65 2.61 7.50 -25.01
CA ASN A 65 1.33 7.61 -25.71
C ASN A 65 0.15 7.52 -24.72
N PRO A 66 -0.42 8.65 -24.28
CA PRO A 66 -1.51 8.67 -23.31
C PRO A 66 -2.75 7.85 -23.72
N ALA A 67 -3.06 7.79 -25.02
CA ALA A 67 -4.19 7.02 -25.52
C ALA A 67 -3.98 5.50 -25.33
N ALA A 68 -2.75 5.02 -25.43
CA ALA A 68 -2.42 3.62 -25.26
C ALA A 68 -2.43 3.16 -23.78
N VAL A 69 -2.38 4.07 -22.82
CA VAL A 69 -2.33 3.72 -21.39
C VAL A 69 -3.63 3.06 -20.93
N GLY A 70 -4.79 3.57 -21.37
CA GLY A 70 -6.10 3.00 -21.02
C GLY A 70 -6.28 1.59 -21.58
N ASP A 71 -5.95 1.40 -22.84
CA ASP A 71 -6.04 0.09 -23.52
C ASP A 71 -5.06 -0.91 -22.92
N ALA A 72 -3.84 -0.47 -22.58
CA ALA A 72 -2.83 -1.30 -21.91
C ALA A 72 -3.28 -1.75 -20.51
N PHE A 73 -4.04 -0.91 -19.79
CA PHE A 73 -4.61 -1.28 -18.50
C PHE A 73 -5.71 -2.33 -18.68
N GLY A 74 -6.62 -2.14 -19.63
CA GLY A 74 -7.66 -3.11 -19.93
C GLY A 74 -7.08 -4.48 -20.33
N ALA A 75 -6.07 -4.49 -21.20
CA ALA A 75 -5.37 -5.71 -21.60
C ALA A 75 -4.63 -6.38 -20.43
N PHE A 76 -4.02 -5.58 -19.55
CA PHE A 76 -3.33 -6.10 -18.36
C PHE A 76 -4.27 -6.78 -17.37
N ILE A 77 -5.44 -6.17 -17.09
CA ILE A 77 -6.41 -6.76 -16.15
C ILE A 77 -7.13 -7.95 -16.76
N GLY A 78 -7.33 -7.93 -18.11
CA GLY A 78 -7.95 -9.04 -18.84
C GLY A 78 -7.06 -10.28 -18.96
N ASP A 79 -5.74 -10.15 -18.75
CA ASP A 79 -4.81 -11.28 -18.73
C ASP A 79 -4.87 -11.96 -17.35
N PRO A 80 -5.19 -13.26 -17.26
CA PRO A 80 -5.27 -13.96 -15.99
C PRO A 80 -3.90 -14.19 -15.34
N ILE A 81 -2.82 -14.12 -16.07
CA ILE A 81 -1.48 -14.52 -15.61
C ILE A 81 -0.67 -13.32 -15.16
N GLN A 82 -0.66 -12.23 -15.91
CA GLN A 82 0.18 -11.08 -15.60
C GLN A 82 -0.14 -10.45 -14.23
N PRO A 83 -1.39 -10.12 -13.87
CA PRO A 83 -1.71 -9.57 -12.57
C PRO A 83 -1.34 -10.54 -11.43
N LEU A 84 -1.50 -11.85 -11.65
CA LEU A 84 -1.16 -12.87 -10.67
C LEU A 84 0.34 -12.90 -10.37
N ILE A 85 1.18 -12.90 -11.41
CA ILE A 85 2.65 -12.88 -11.25
C ILE A 85 3.08 -11.66 -10.43
N TRP A 86 2.58 -10.46 -10.78
CA TRP A 86 2.92 -9.23 -10.09
C TRP A 86 2.41 -9.19 -8.65
N THR A 87 1.23 -9.75 -8.39
CA THR A 87 0.68 -9.90 -7.04
C THR A 87 1.55 -10.83 -6.19
N VAL A 88 1.95 -11.97 -6.74
CA VAL A 88 2.84 -12.92 -6.05
C VAL A 88 4.20 -12.27 -5.76
N LEU A 89 4.77 -11.56 -6.71
CA LEU A 89 6.04 -10.85 -6.52
C LEU A 89 5.94 -9.80 -5.43
N TYR A 90 4.87 -9.02 -5.42
CA TYR A 90 4.58 -8.04 -4.37
C TYR A 90 4.46 -8.72 -3.00
N MET A 91 3.74 -9.84 -2.91
CA MET A 91 3.59 -10.61 -1.67
C MET A 91 4.93 -11.14 -1.18
N LEU A 92 5.78 -11.68 -2.06
CA LEU A 92 7.11 -12.18 -1.68
C LEU A 92 7.99 -11.08 -1.08
N ILE A 93 7.96 -9.87 -1.66
CA ILE A 93 8.69 -8.72 -1.10
C ILE A 93 8.15 -8.36 0.29
N ASN A 94 6.83 -8.33 0.47
CA ASN A 94 6.23 -8.06 1.78
C ASN A 94 6.59 -9.13 2.81
N VAL A 95 6.48 -10.41 2.45
CA VAL A 95 6.87 -11.53 3.33
C VAL A 95 8.35 -11.40 3.73
N TYR A 96 9.23 -11.09 2.79
CA TYR A 96 10.65 -10.91 3.07
C TYR A 96 10.91 -9.76 4.06
N ILE A 97 10.25 -8.62 3.89
CA ILE A 97 10.37 -7.47 4.80
C ILE A 97 9.87 -7.83 6.20
N VAL A 98 8.68 -8.45 6.28
CA VAL A 98 8.06 -8.82 7.56
C VAL A 98 8.86 -9.93 8.27
N ALA A 99 9.39 -10.90 7.53
CA ALA A 99 10.21 -11.99 8.09
C ALA A 99 11.48 -11.48 8.76
N ARG A 100 12.00 -10.33 8.36
CA ARG A 100 13.14 -9.67 9.03
C ARG A 100 12.79 -9.03 10.38
N GLY A 101 11.52 -9.02 10.74
CA GLY A 101 11.00 -8.47 12.00
C GLY A 101 10.72 -6.97 11.95
N VAL A 102 10.20 -6.43 13.04
CA VAL A 102 9.72 -5.04 13.11
C VAL A 102 10.87 -4.05 12.96
N THR A 103 11.94 -4.19 13.71
CA THR A 103 13.05 -3.22 13.73
C THR A 103 13.96 -3.34 12.51
N LYS A 104 14.33 -4.56 12.10
CA LYS A 104 15.25 -4.79 10.97
C LYS A 104 14.54 -4.86 9.61
N GLY A 105 13.24 -5.12 9.59
CA GLY A 105 12.45 -5.22 8.38
C GLY A 105 11.58 -3.97 8.16
N ILE A 106 10.49 -3.87 8.88
CA ILE A 106 9.46 -2.84 8.66
C ILE A 106 10.00 -1.43 8.92
N GLU A 107 10.71 -1.22 10.04
CA GLU A 107 11.27 0.09 10.38
C GLU A 107 12.34 0.53 9.38
N THR A 108 13.22 -0.39 8.96
CA THR A 108 14.25 -0.08 7.98
C THR A 108 13.64 0.21 6.60
N ALA A 109 12.66 -0.58 6.17
CA ALA A 109 11.93 -0.31 4.94
C ALA A 109 11.25 1.07 4.98
N GLY A 110 10.59 1.41 6.11
CA GLY A 110 9.97 2.71 6.30
C GLY A 110 10.97 3.87 6.25
N LYS A 111 12.13 3.73 6.87
CA LYS A 111 13.20 4.75 6.86
C LYS A 111 13.75 5.03 5.46
N ILE A 112 13.68 4.08 4.54
CA ILE A 112 14.11 4.24 3.15
C ILE A 112 12.95 4.73 2.28
N LEU A 113 11.79 4.11 2.39
CA LEU A 113 10.65 4.40 1.51
C LEU A 113 10.01 5.76 1.80
N MET A 114 9.97 6.21 3.05
CA MET A 114 9.38 7.51 3.38
C MET A 114 10.15 8.70 2.77
N PRO A 115 11.46 8.84 2.94
CA PRO A 115 12.20 9.92 2.26
C PRO A 115 12.09 9.83 0.74
N MET A 116 12.10 8.63 0.18
CA MET A 116 11.92 8.43 -1.26
C MET A 116 10.53 8.90 -1.73
N LEU A 117 9.47 8.62 -0.95
CA LEU A 117 8.12 9.12 -1.23
C LEU A 117 8.08 10.65 -1.22
N PHE A 118 8.67 11.30 -0.20
CA PHE A 118 8.74 12.76 -0.14
C PHE A 118 9.51 13.35 -1.32
N GLY A 119 10.63 12.75 -1.70
CA GLY A 119 11.38 13.15 -2.88
C GLY A 119 10.55 13.07 -4.16
N LEU A 120 9.83 11.98 -4.37
CA LEU A 120 8.93 11.82 -5.52
C LEU A 120 7.78 12.84 -5.50
N LEU A 121 7.19 13.10 -4.33
CA LEU A 121 6.14 14.12 -4.21
C LEU A 121 6.65 15.52 -4.60
N ILE A 122 7.83 15.90 -4.15
CA ILE A 122 8.45 17.18 -4.52
C ILE A 122 8.64 17.28 -6.05
N ILE A 123 9.15 16.20 -6.67
CA ILE A 123 9.33 16.15 -8.12
C ILE A 123 7.99 16.30 -8.85
N ILE A 124 6.95 15.61 -8.39
CA ILE A 124 5.60 15.69 -8.99
C ILE A 124 5.02 17.08 -8.82
N ILE A 125 5.18 17.72 -7.65
CA ILE A 125 4.73 19.09 -7.40
C ILE A 125 5.43 20.07 -8.34
N ILE A 126 6.76 20.01 -8.45
CA ILE A 126 7.53 20.87 -9.35
C ILE A 126 7.07 20.68 -10.80
N LYS A 127 6.91 19.43 -11.24
CA LYS A 127 6.40 19.14 -12.58
C LYS A 127 4.97 19.64 -12.77
N GLY A 128 4.09 19.45 -11.80
CA GLY A 128 2.71 19.95 -11.84
C GLY A 128 2.64 21.47 -12.00
N LEU A 129 3.49 22.20 -11.28
CA LEU A 129 3.57 23.66 -11.36
C LEU A 129 4.12 24.16 -12.70
N THR A 130 4.94 23.37 -13.38
CA THR A 130 5.53 23.74 -14.70
C THR A 130 4.63 23.39 -15.89
N LEU A 131 3.50 22.71 -15.69
CA LEU A 131 2.57 22.36 -16.75
C LEU A 131 1.75 23.60 -17.21
N PRO A 132 1.49 23.73 -18.53
CA PRO A 132 0.60 24.78 -19.03
C PRO A 132 -0.81 24.59 -18.45
N GLY A 133 -1.35 25.66 -17.85
CA GLY A 133 -2.67 25.62 -17.19
C GLY A 133 -2.64 25.32 -15.68
N SER A 134 -1.48 25.15 -15.07
CA SER A 134 -1.34 24.91 -13.62
C SER A 134 -1.95 26.04 -12.77
N SER A 135 -1.94 27.28 -13.26
CA SER A 135 -2.56 28.44 -12.58
C SER A 135 -4.07 28.28 -12.38
N ALA A 136 -4.77 27.65 -13.31
CA ALA A 136 -6.21 27.39 -13.19
C ALA A 136 -6.50 26.35 -12.07
N GLY A 137 -5.63 25.37 -11.89
CA GLY A 137 -5.74 24.39 -10.80
C GLY A 137 -5.37 24.95 -9.43
N LEU A 138 -4.49 25.97 -9.36
CA LEU A 138 -4.10 26.62 -8.12
C LEU A 138 -5.08 27.68 -7.62
N SER A 139 -5.92 28.21 -8.53
CA SER A 139 -6.94 29.22 -8.22
C SER A 139 -8.29 28.61 -7.82
N PHE A 140 -8.40 27.30 -7.73
CA PHE A 140 -9.59 26.58 -7.34
C PHE A 140 -9.58 26.35 -5.82
#